data_87275de9424190ff778dfcee7fb9df80
#
_entry.id   87275de9424190ff778dfcee7fb9df80
#
_cell.length_a   1.000
_cell.length_b   1.000
_cell.length_c   1.000
_cell.angle_alpha   90.00
_cell.angle_beta   90.00
_cell.angle_gamma   90.00
#
_symmetry.space_group_name_H-M   'P 1'
#
loop_
_entity.id
_entity.type
_entity.pdbx_description
1 polymer ?
#
loop_
_entity_poly.entity_id
_entity_poly.type
_entity_poly.pdbx_seq_one_letter_code
_entity_poly.pdbx_strand_id
1 'polypeptide(L)'
;MKFNRFTKYLIVFALILLSTTTLNYTTSLRAQEPPQVQITQPEPNPIVPDSIFMSQLPSWARLVDIRTVNPNIRLDIRYATTNNFLKRKLYPISKCALRSSVAQKLALVQTDLEKIGLGLKVYDCYRPFSVTEQMWEVMPDPRCVANPARGSRHNRGAAIDLTLVDRTGKELEMPTPYDDFTEKAHGDYQGGSAESRKNRQVLKDAMKKHGFIGITTEWWHFDSEDWQKFAILDISLGTIP
;
A
#
# COMPACT_ATOMS: atom_id res chain seq x y z
N MET A 1 25.11 40.52 -56.73
CA MET A 1 25.87 40.18 -57.96
C MET A 1 25.39 38.84 -58.50
N LYS A 2 24.80 38.86 -59.73
CA LYS A 2 24.54 37.81 -60.75
C LYS A 2 23.74 36.57 -60.30
N PHE A 3 22.44 36.37 -60.65
CA PHE A 3 21.83 35.98 -61.94
C PHE A 3 22.32 34.66 -62.53
N ASN A 4 21.44 33.64 -62.67
CA ASN A 4 20.92 33.04 -63.92
C ASN A 4 20.01 31.87 -63.55
N ARG A 5 18.77 31.78 -63.91
CA ARG A 5 17.97 31.70 -65.16
C ARG A 5 18.10 30.37 -65.92
N PHE A 6 16.89 29.86 -66.29
CA PHE A 6 16.46 28.99 -67.40
C PHE A 6 16.53 27.47 -67.11
N THR A 7 15.61 26.62 -67.49
CA THR A 7 14.67 26.65 -68.65
C THR A 7 13.58 25.59 -68.46
N LYS A 8 12.39 25.91 -68.98
CA LYS A 8 11.19 25.04 -69.18
C LYS A 8 11.48 23.95 -70.21
N TYR A 9 10.89 22.78 -70.09
CA TYR A 9 10.39 21.99 -71.24
C TYR A 9 9.05 21.37 -70.91
N LEU A 10 8.08 21.73 -71.70
CA LEU A 10 6.73 21.21 -71.87
C LEU A 10 6.83 20.10 -72.93
N ILE A 11 6.36 18.92 -72.70
CA ILE A 11 6.04 17.96 -73.74
C ILE A 11 4.65 17.43 -73.48
N VAL A 12 3.76 17.79 -74.37
CA VAL A 12 2.44 17.23 -74.60
C VAL A 12 2.57 15.99 -75.45
N PHE A 13 2.05 14.86 -75.09
CA PHE A 13 1.72 13.77 -76.04
C PHE A 13 0.39 13.07 -75.66
N ALA A 14 -0.34 12.93 -76.68
CA ALA A 14 -1.69 12.59 -76.99
C ALA A 14 -2.25 11.27 -76.38
N LEU A 15 -3.54 11.31 -76.23
CA LEU A 15 -4.50 10.26 -76.00
C LEU A 15 -4.31 8.99 -76.92
N ILE A 16 -4.38 7.81 -76.30
CA ILE A 16 -4.94 6.64 -76.92
C ILE A 16 -5.87 5.97 -75.91
N LEU A 17 -7.17 6.00 -76.18
CA LEU A 17 -8.24 5.24 -75.53
C LEU A 17 -8.08 3.79 -75.92
N LEU A 18 -7.82 2.90 -75.01
CA LEU A 18 -8.09 1.45 -75.11
C LEU A 18 -8.96 1.07 -73.90
N SER A 19 -10.22 0.87 -74.20
CA SER A 19 -11.20 0.29 -73.27
C SER A 19 -10.92 -1.20 -73.08
N THR A 20 -10.36 -1.56 -71.95
CA THR A 20 -10.37 -2.92 -71.47
C THR A 20 -11.26 -3.02 -70.24
N THR A 21 -12.44 -3.60 -70.39
CA THR A 21 -13.33 -3.99 -69.30
C THR A 21 -12.68 -5.11 -68.50
N THR A 22 -12.01 -4.76 -67.44
CA THR A 22 -11.59 -5.75 -66.43
C THR A 22 -12.72 -5.92 -65.42
N LEU A 23 -13.33 -7.10 -65.48
CA LEU A 23 -14.32 -7.57 -64.54
C LEU A 23 -13.61 -7.82 -63.17
N ASN A 24 -13.69 -6.83 -62.26
CA ASN A 24 -13.18 -6.99 -60.89
C ASN A 24 -14.13 -7.84 -60.06
N TYR A 25 -13.81 -9.14 -59.94
CA TYR A 25 -14.36 -9.97 -58.90
C TYR A 25 -13.70 -9.57 -57.55
N THR A 26 -14.30 -8.63 -56.83
CA THR A 26 -13.97 -8.41 -55.41
C THR A 26 -14.67 -9.50 -54.60
N THR A 27 -14.00 -10.61 -54.36
CA THR A 27 -14.39 -11.53 -53.30
C THR A 27 -14.12 -10.81 -51.96
N SER A 28 -15.18 -10.27 -51.35
CA SER A 28 -15.19 -9.80 -50.00
C SER A 28 -14.92 -10.97 -49.04
N LEU A 29 -13.67 -11.20 -48.71
CA LEU A 29 -13.31 -12.04 -47.57
C LEU A 29 -13.75 -11.29 -46.29
N ARG A 30 -15.01 -11.59 -45.88
CA ARG A 30 -15.50 -11.16 -44.58
C ARG A 30 -14.68 -11.92 -43.54
N ALA A 31 -13.70 -11.22 -42.94
CA ALA A 31 -12.97 -11.74 -41.82
C ALA A 31 -14.00 -12.07 -40.72
N GLN A 32 -14.10 -13.36 -40.38
CA GLN A 32 -14.87 -13.77 -39.20
C GLN A 32 -14.14 -13.20 -37.98
N GLU A 33 -14.81 -12.31 -37.28
CA GLU A 33 -14.33 -11.88 -35.95
C GLU A 33 -14.16 -13.14 -35.07
N PRO A 34 -13.05 -13.25 -34.35
CA PRO A 34 -12.87 -14.35 -33.41
C PRO A 34 -14.00 -14.32 -32.38
N PRO A 35 -14.49 -15.48 -31.94
CA PRO A 35 -15.54 -15.55 -30.94
C PRO A 35 -15.14 -14.72 -29.72
N GLN A 36 -15.94 -13.72 -29.38
CA GLN A 36 -15.77 -12.96 -28.14
C GLN A 36 -15.95 -13.93 -26.98
N VAL A 37 -14.86 -14.26 -26.32
CA VAL A 37 -14.91 -14.95 -25.03
C VAL A 37 -15.56 -13.97 -24.06
N GLN A 38 -16.82 -14.19 -23.75
CA GLN A 38 -17.47 -13.53 -22.64
C GLN A 38 -16.72 -13.95 -21.37
N ILE A 39 -15.86 -13.08 -20.87
CA ILE A 39 -15.31 -13.20 -19.52
C ILE A 39 -16.51 -12.93 -18.62
N THR A 40 -17.21 -13.99 -18.23
CA THR A 40 -18.17 -13.92 -17.14
C THR A 40 -17.40 -13.46 -15.91
N GLN A 41 -17.74 -12.28 -15.40
CA GLN A 41 -17.22 -11.85 -14.11
C GLN A 41 -17.53 -12.97 -13.11
N PRO A 42 -16.56 -13.38 -12.25
CA PRO A 42 -16.87 -14.38 -11.24
C PRO A 42 -18.04 -13.86 -10.40
N GLU A 43 -19.05 -14.70 -10.23
CA GLU A 43 -20.16 -14.43 -9.31
C GLU A 43 -19.59 -13.90 -8.00
N PRO A 44 -20.15 -12.82 -7.40
CA PRO A 44 -19.67 -12.34 -6.12
C PRO A 44 -19.74 -13.50 -5.12
N ASN A 45 -18.59 -13.86 -4.57
CA ASN A 45 -18.54 -14.90 -3.54
C ASN A 45 -19.60 -14.57 -2.47
N PRO A 46 -20.36 -15.57 -1.98
CA PRO A 46 -21.36 -15.34 -0.95
C PRO A 46 -20.67 -14.60 0.21
N ILE A 47 -21.29 -13.51 0.67
CA ILE A 47 -20.78 -12.71 1.79
C ILE A 47 -20.77 -13.61 3.02
N VAL A 48 -19.62 -14.21 3.31
CA VAL A 48 -19.41 -14.99 4.52
C VAL A 48 -19.20 -13.96 5.64
N PRO A 49 -19.97 -14.02 6.75
CA PRO A 49 -19.74 -13.14 7.88
C PRO A 49 -18.30 -13.16 8.37
N ASP A 50 -17.72 -12.01 8.69
CA ASP A 50 -16.32 -11.85 9.11
C ASP A 50 -15.90 -12.85 10.19
N SER A 51 -16.79 -13.11 11.16
CA SER A 51 -16.53 -14.06 12.26
C SER A 51 -16.37 -15.50 11.75
N ILE A 52 -17.21 -15.93 10.78
CA ILE A 52 -17.14 -17.26 10.20
C ILE A 52 -15.87 -17.38 9.36
N PHE A 53 -15.59 -16.39 8.52
CA PHE A 53 -14.37 -16.36 7.72
C PHE A 53 -13.13 -16.44 8.61
N MET A 54 -13.06 -15.61 9.65
CA MET A 54 -11.95 -15.60 10.60
C MET A 54 -11.77 -16.95 11.33
N SER A 55 -12.88 -17.64 11.67
CA SER A 55 -12.81 -18.93 12.35
C SER A 55 -12.23 -20.05 11.48
N GLN A 56 -12.38 -19.94 10.16
CA GLN A 56 -11.84 -20.90 9.19
C GLN A 56 -10.34 -20.73 8.94
N LEU A 57 -9.76 -19.56 9.27
CA LEU A 57 -8.33 -19.35 9.13
C LEU A 57 -7.56 -20.17 10.19
N PRO A 58 -6.36 -20.66 9.83
CA PRO A 58 -5.41 -21.18 10.82
C PRO A 58 -5.16 -20.16 11.94
N SER A 59 -4.95 -20.63 13.17
CA SER A 59 -4.79 -19.74 14.34
C SER A 59 -3.73 -18.66 14.14
N TRP A 60 -2.61 -19.00 13.52
CA TRP A 60 -1.51 -18.06 13.23
C TRP A 60 -1.88 -16.95 12.22
N ALA A 61 -2.90 -17.16 11.39
CA ALA A 61 -3.35 -16.24 10.37
C ALA A 61 -4.57 -15.41 10.77
N ARG A 62 -5.18 -15.65 11.93
CA ARG A 62 -6.31 -14.87 12.44
C ARG A 62 -5.85 -13.47 12.87
N LEU A 63 -6.72 -12.47 12.67
CA LEU A 63 -6.49 -11.15 13.26
C LEU A 63 -6.79 -11.21 14.77
N VAL A 64 -5.91 -10.62 15.56
CA VAL A 64 -6.04 -10.51 17.02
C VAL A 64 -5.72 -9.07 17.46
N ASP A 65 -6.40 -8.58 18.50
CA ASP A 65 -6.00 -7.31 19.13
C ASP A 65 -4.62 -7.49 19.78
N ILE A 66 -3.64 -6.65 19.43
CA ILE A 66 -2.27 -6.78 19.92
C ILE A 66 -2.17 -6.69 21.45
N ARG A 67 -3.11 -6.00 22.10
CA ARG A 67 -3.15 -5.89 23.57
C ARG A 67 -3.51 -7.20 24.26
N THR A 68 -4.14 -8.13 23.56
CA THR A 68 -4.34 -9.50 24.08
C THR A 68 -3.06 -10.32 24.10
N VAL A 69 -2.06 -9.90 23.28
CA VAL A 69 -0.75 -10.56 23.19
C VAL A 69 0.28 -9.86 24.08
N ASN A 70 0.33 -8.55 24.06
CA ASN A 70 1.16 -7.74 24.97
C ASN A 70 0.44 -6.43 25.33
N PRO A 71 -0.11 -6.32 26.57
CA PRO A 71 -0.88 -5.16 27.01
C PRO A 71 -0.02 -3.89 27.24
N ASN A 72 1.31 -4.01 27.30
CA ASN A 72 2.20 -2.89 27.52
C ASN A 72 2.44 -2.05 26.25
N ILE A 73 2.08 -2.56 25.06
CA ILE A 73 2.15 -1.80 23.82
C ILE A 73 1.11 -0.68 23.87
N ARG A 74 1.55 0.57 23.74
CA ARG A 74 0.68 1.74 23.77
C ARG A 74 0.01 1.95 22.41
N LEU A 75 -1.23 2.46 22.43
CA LEU A 75 -1.97 2.77 21.20
C LEU A 75 -2.23 4.29 21.11
N ASP A 76 -1.96 4.83 19.93
CA ASP A 76 -2.39 6.17 19.48
C ASP A 76 -2.89 6.05 18.04
N ILE A 77 -3.98 5.28 17.87
CA ILE A 77 -4.50 4.91 16.55
C ILE A 77 -5.01 6.16 15.84
N ARG A 78 -4.18 6.71 14.95
CA ARG A 78 -4.38 8.02 14.31
C ARG A 78 -5.65 8.07 13.47
N TYR A 79 -5.95 7.01 12.75
CA TYR A 79 -7.16 6.95 11.91
C TYR A 79 -8.47 6.71 12.69
N ALA A 80 -8.40 6.42 13.99
CA ALA A 80 -9.55 6.45 14.88
C ALA A 80 -9.90 7.86 15.39
N THR A 81 -9.13 8.87 15.03
CA THR A 81 -9.28 10.28 15.38
C THR A 81 -9.17 11.15 14.14
N THR A 82 -9.28 12.47 14.30
CA THR A 82 -8.99 13.45 13.23
C THR A 82 -7.52 13.86 13.19
N ASN A 83 -6.67 13.31 14.08
CA ASN A 83 -5.24 13.59 14.13
C ASN A 83 -4.45 12.72 13.15
N ASN A 84 -4.75 12.87 11.85
CA ASN A 84 -4.09 12.21 10.73
C ASN A 84 -4.04 13.17 9.53
N PHE A 85 -3.34 12.79 8.46
CA PHE A 85 -3.15 13.65 7.29
C PHE A 85 -4.45 14.03 6.56
N LEU A 86 -5.50 13.18 6.66
CA LEU A 86 -6.81 13.43 6.04
C LEU A 86 -7.72 14.31 6.88
N LYS A 87 -7.38 14.57 8.16
CA LYS A 87 -8.20 15.29 9.14
C LYS A 87 -9.61 14.68 9.32
N ARG A 88 -9.72 13.36 9.13
CA ARG A 88 -10.99 12.61 9.21
C ARG A 88 -10.83 11.38 10.09
N LYS A 89 -11.87 11.05 10.84
CA LYS A 89 -11.96 9.77 11.51
C LYS A 89 -12.38 8.70 10.49
N LEU A 90 -11.52 7.70 10.28
CA LEU A 90 -11.74 6.60 9.34
C LEU A 90 -12.09 5.28 10.06
N TYR A 91 -11.55 5.06 11.25
CA TYR A 91 -11.83 3.87 12.05
C TYR A 91 -12.94 4.13 13.07
N PRO A 92 -13.89 3.20 13.23
CA PRO A 92 -14.97 3.35 14.21
C PRO A 92 -14.45 3.28 15.65
N ILE A 93 -13.36 2.54 15.87
CA ILE A 93 -12.78 2.27 17.19
C ILE A 93 -11.25 2.39 17.15
N SER A 94 -10.66 2.69 18.31
CA SER A 94 -9.21 2.70 18.50
C SER A 94 -8.73 1.28 18.87
N LYS A 95 -8.47 0.46 17.84
CA LYS A 95 -7.99 -0.91 17.99
C LYS A 95 -6.84 -1.15 17.01
N CYS A 96 -5.79 -1.82 17.46
CA CYS A 96 -4.73 -2.35 16.60
C CYS A 96 -4.88 -3.86 16.51
N ALA A 97 -5.19 -4.36 15.33
CA ALA A 97 -5.21 -5.78 15.04
C ALA A 97 -4.07 -6.16 14.09
N LEU A 98 -3.46 -7.30 14.31
CA LEU A 98 -2.47 -7.90 13.43
C LEU A 98 -2.77 -9.39 13.26
N ARG A 99 -2.21 -10.03 12.22
CA ARG A 99 -2.18 -11.50 12.16
C ARG A 99 -1.52 -12.02 13.43
N SER A 100 -2.06 -13.09 14.02
CA SER A 100 -1.61 -13.62 15.32
C SER A 100 -0.09 -13.88 15.35
N SER A 101 0.47 -14.46 14.28
CA SER A 101 1.92 -14.65 14.20
C SER A 101 2.71 -13.33 14.15
N VAL A 102 2.16 -12.30 13.51
CA VAL A 102 2.77 -10.95 13.44
C VAL A 102 2.67 -10.25 14.79
N ALA A 103 1.53 -10.35 15.47
CA ALA A 103 1.34 -9.81 16.82
C ALA A 103 2.32 -10.44 17.83
N GLN A 104 2.58 -11.75 17.72
CA GLN A 104 3.57 -12.44 18.56
C GLN A 104 5.00 -11.94 18.31
N LYS A 105 5.40 -11.72 17.04
CA LYS A 105 6.69 -11.10 16.72
C LYS A 105 6.80 -9.70 17.35
N LEU A 106 5.74 -8.88 17.25
CA LEU A 106 5.71 -7.54 17.84
C LEU A 106 5.82 -7.56 19.37
N ALA A 107 5.20 -8.53 20.03
CA ALA A 107 5.32 -8.70 21.47
C ALA A 107 6.76 -8.99 21.91
N LEU A 108 7.54 -9.72 21.11
CA LEU A 108 8.97 -9.95 21.36
C LEU A 108 9.78 -8.65 21.21
N VAL A 109 9.45 -7.80 20.22
CA VAL A 109 10.06 -6.46 20.08
C VAL A 109 9.82 -5.65 21.35
N GLN A 110 8.57 -5.57 21.82
CA GLN A 110 8.21 -4.85 23.05
C GLN A 110 9.00 -5.38 24.24
N THR A 111 9.06 -6.70 24.41
CA THR A 111 9.80 -7.34 25.50
C THR A 111 11.29 -7.00 25.50
N ASP A 112 11.92 -6.92 24.34
CA ASP A 112 13.32 -6.56 24.24
C ASP A 112 13.56 -5.07 24.53
N LEU A 113 12.68 -4.20 24.07
CA LEU A 113 12.75 -2.76 24.34
C LEU A 113 12.56 -2.46 25.83
N GLU A 114 11.68 -3.16 26.53
CA GLU A 114 11.46 -3.00 27.97
C GLU A 114 12.73 -3.26 28.80
N LYS A 115 13.59 -4.18 28.38
CA LYS A 115 14.88 -4.45 29.03
C LYS A 115 15.81 -3.24 29.08
N ILE A 116 15.68 -2.36 28.09
CA ILE A 116 16.46 -1.12 27.99
C ILE A 116 15.66 0.12 28.37
N GLY A 117 14.47 -0.06 28.96
CA GLY A 117 13.64 1.05 29.46
C GLY A 117 12.87 1.80 28.39
N LEU A 118 12.64 1.17 27.24
CA LEU A 118 11.85 1.69 26.13
C LEU A 118 10.59 0.84 25.91
N GLY A 119 9.68 1.35 25.09
CA GLY A 119 8.49 0.62 24.65
C GLY A 119 8.01 1.12 23.29
N LEU A 120 6.94 0.51 22.80
CA LEU A 120 6.30 0.85 21.54
C LEU A 120 5.01 1.67 21.76
N LYS A 121 4.77 2.61 20.84
CA LYS A 121 3.47 3.26 20.65
C LYS A 121 3.07 3.13 19.19
N VAL A 122 1.88 2.62 18.94
CA VAL A 122 1.39 2.23 17.62
C VAL A 122 0.42 3.27 17.08
N TYR A 123 0.59 3.65 15.82
CA TYR A 123 -0.24 4.62 15.09
C TYR A 123 -1.24 3.95 14.15
N ASP A 124 -0.84 2.88 13.45
CA ASP A 124 -1.71 2.08 12.58
C ASP A 124 -1.26 0.61 12.51
N CYS A 125 -2.22 -0.28 12.22
CA CYS A 125 -2.02 -1.72 12.13
C CYS A 125 -2.78 -2.28 10.93
N TYR A 126 -3.63 -3.31 11.15
CA TYR A 126 -4.55 -3.77 10.14
C TYR A 126 -5.52 -2.64 9.78
N ARG A 127 -5.59 -2.38 8.49
CA ARG A 127 -6.48 -1.39 7.86
C ARG A 127 -7.43 -2.15 6.95
N PRO A 128 -8.76 -2.10 7.16
CA PRO A 128 -9.72 -2.65 6.22
C PRO A 128 -9.46 -2.11 4.80
N PHE A 129 -9.64 -2.96 3.78
CA PHE A 129 -9.34 -2.55 2.40
C PHE A 129 -10.19 -1.35 1.96
N SER A 130 -11.48 -1.34 2.30
CA SER A 130 -12.39 -0.21 2.06
C SER A 130 -11.90 1.12 2.63
N VAL A 131 -11.14 1.10 3.73
CA VAL A 131 -10.52 2.31 4.28
C VAL A 131 -9.36 2.79 3.41
N THR A 132 -8.57 1.89 2.83
CA THR A 132 -7.53 2.27 1.86
C THR A 132 -8.15 2.90 0.61
N GLU A 133 -9.29 2.40 0.14
CA GLU A 133 -10.05 3.02 -0.96
C GLU A 133 -10.50 4.44 -0.60
N GLN A 134 -11.09 4.64 0.58
CA GLN A 134 -11.47 5.98 1.07
C GLN A 134 -10.28 6.94 1.19
N MET A 135 -9.12 6.46 1.62
CA MET A 135 -7.89 7.27 1.66
C MET A 135 -7.45 7.67 0.24
N TRP A 136 -7.49 6.72 -0.69
CA TRP A 136 -7.10 6.94 -2.07
C TRP A 136 -8.03 7.91 -2.81
N GLU A 137 -9.34 7.87 -2.54
CA GLU A 137 -10.29 8.85 -3.10
C GLU A 137 -9.94 10.29 -2.74
N VAL A 138 -9.38 10.50 -1.56
CA VAL A 138 -9.01 11.85 -1.08
C VAL A 138 -7.59 12.22 -1.53
N MET A 139 -6.66 11.27 -1.53
CA MET A 139 -5.26 11.47 -1.86
C MET A 139 -4.75 10.33 -2.77
N PRO A 140 -4.99 10.39 -4.08
CA PRO A 140 -4.56 9.38 -5.04
C PRO A 140 -3.07 9.53 -5.39
N ASP A 141 -2.21 9.56 -4.38
CA ASP A 141 -0.76 9.65 -4.52
C ASP A 141 -0.10 8.40 -3.92
N PRO A 142 0.52 7.53 -4.74
CA PRO A 142 1.14 6.30 -4.28
C PRO A 142 2.35 6.51 -3.35
N ARG A 143 2.82 7.75 -3.18
CA ARG A 143 3.85 8.09 -2.21
C ARG A 143 3.30 8.21 -0.79
N CYS A 144 2.00 8.47 -0.65
CA CYS A 144 1.32 8.72 0.61
C CYS A 144 0.33 7.61 0.97
N VAL A 145 -0.38 7.09 -0.04
CA VAL A 145 -1.42 6.05 0.12
C VAL A 145 -1.16 4.91 -0.85
N ALA A 146 -1.23 3.68 -0.37
CA ALA A 146 -1.10 2.52 -1.24
C ALA A 146 -2.21 2.50 -2.31
N ASN A 147 -1.83 2.26 -3.59
CA ASN A 147 -2.80 2.14 -4.67
C ASN A 147 -3.72 0.92 -4.42
N PRO A 148 -5.05 1.09 -4.35
CA PRO A 148 -6.00 -0.01 -4.10
C PRO A 148 -5.88 -1.17 -5.11
N ALA A 149 -5.52 -0.89 -6.37
CA ALA A 149 -5.29 -1.95 -7.36
C ALA A 149 -4.22 -2.98 -6.96
N ARG A 150 -3.32 -2.61 -6.03
CA ARG A 150 -2.27 -3.50 -5.48
C ARG A 150 -2.54 -3.87 -4.02
N GLY A 151 -3.37 -3.10 -3.33
CA GLY A 151 -3.59 -3.17 -1.91
C GLY A 151 -2.36 -2.77 -1.07
N SER A 152 -2.55 -2.73 0.24
CA SER A 152 -1.53 -2.42 1.24
C SER A 152 -1.18 -3.65 2.07
N ARG A 153 0.03 -3.68 2.67
CA ARG A 153 0.36 -4.70 3.67
C ARG A 153 -0.43 -4.49 4.96
N HIS A 154 -0.87 -3.26 5.25
CA HIS A 154 -1.85 -3.01 6.30
C HIS A 154 -3.17 -3.75 6.05
N ASN A 155 -3.66 -3.83 4.80
CA ASN A 155 -4.88 -4.60 4.48
C ASN A 155 -4.73 -6.11 4.72
N ARG A 156 -3.50 -6.58 4.90
CA ARG A 156 -3.18 -7.99 5.18
C ARG A 156 -3.04 -8.28 6.68
N GLY A 157 -3.04 -7.24 7.53
CA GLY A 157 -2.70 -7.35 8.96
C GLY A 157 -1.23 -7.74 9.19
N ALA A 158 -0.36 -7.35 8.27
CA ALA A 158 1.05 -7.73 8.24
C ALA A 158 2.00 -6.52 8.13
N ALA A 159 1.49 -5.30 8.35
CA ALA A 159 2.26 -4.07 8.49
C ALA A 159 1.82 -3.30 9.71
N ILE A 160 2.70 -2.46 10.22
CA ILE A 160 2.48 -1.65 11.41
C ILE A 160 3.25 -0.34 11.31
N ASP A 161 2.60 0.74 11.75
CA ASP A 161 3.20 2.06 11.91
C ASP A 161 3.35 2.36 13.41
N LEU A 162 4.56 2.70 13.84
CA LEU A 162 4.85 2.84 15.27
C LEU A 162 6.06 3.73 15.56
N THR A 163 6.22 4.06 16.84
CA THR A 163 7.38 4.80 17.37
C THR A 163 7.84 4.22 18.71
N LEU A 164 8.97 4.74 19.21
CA LEU A 164 9.48 4.44 20.53
C LEU A 164 8.91 5.40 21.57
N VAL A 165 8.70 4.87 22.77
CA VAL A 165 8.39 5.63 23.97
C VAL A 165 9.34 5.29 25.11
N ASP A 166 9.53 6.22 26.03
CA ASP A 166 10.21 5.97 27.29
C ASP A 166 9.28 5.24 28.30
N ARG A 167 9.78 4.95 29.50
CA ARG A 167 9.01 4.29 30.58
C ARG A 167 7.76 5.06 30.99
N THR A 168 7.71 6.38 30.80
CA THR A 168 6.54 7.20 31.11
C THR A 168 5.49 7.16 30.01
N GLY A 169 5.87 6.71 28.82
CA GLY A 169 5.05 6.67 27.62
C GLY A 169 5.17 7.92 26.75
N LYS A 170 6.15 8.77 27.05
CA LYS A 170 6.50 9.92 26.20
C LYS A 170 7.25 9.42 24.98
N GLU A 171 6.83 9.89 23.80
CA GLU A 171 7.52 9.57 22.54
C GLU A 171 8.95 10.10 22.54
N LEU A 172 9.86 9.29 22.02
CA LEU A 172 11.21 9.71 21.73
C LEU A 172 11.23 10.60 20.48
N GLU A 173 12.22 11.47 20.40
CA GLU A 173 12.43 12.31 19.23
C GLU A 173 12.72 11.45 18.00
N MET A 174 11.95 11.67 16.93
CA MET A 174 12.13 11.03 15.62
C MET A 174 12.40 12.10 14.55
N PRO A 175 12.89 11.71 13.34
CA PRO A 175 13.26 12.70 12.32
C PRO A 175 12.12 13.62 11.90
N THR A 176 10.87 13.12 11.88
CA THR A 176 9.63 13.85 11.57
C THR A 176 8.49 13.35 12.43
N PRO A 177 7.38 14.11 12.52
CA PRO A 177 6.10 13.54 12.96
C PRO A 177 5.64 12.38 12.09
N TYR A 178 4.70 11.60 12.59
CA TYR A 178 3.97 10.59 11.81
C TYR A 178 3.16 11.25 10.69
N ASP A 179 3.00 10.57 9.55
CA ASP A 179 2.33 11.09 8.33
C ASP A 179 3.02 12.32 7.69
N ASP A 180 4.31 12.55 7.98
CA ASP A 180 5.14 13.50 7.21
C ASP A 180 5.68 12.79 5.96
N PHE A 181 5.13 13.09 4.80
CA PHE A 181 5.51 12.45 3.52
C PHE A 181 6.67 13.18 2.80
N THR A 182 7.47 13.95 3.54
CA THR A 182 8.69 14.57 2.99
C THR A 182 9.89 13.61 3.02
N GLU A 183 10.93 13.92 2.26
CA GLU A 183 12.18 13.15 2.28
C GLU A 183 12.81 13.03 3.67
N LYS A 184 12.46 13.94 4.61
CA LYS A 184 12.93 13.88 5.99
C LYS A 184 12.39 12.67 6.75
N ALA A 185 11.25 12.11 6.32
CA ALA A 185 10.67 10.90 6.88
C ALA A 185 11.34 9.61 6.39
N HIS A 186 12.22 9.69 5.39
CA HIS A 186 12.88 8.49 4.87
C HIS A 186 13.67 7.75 5.96
N GLY A 187 13.61 6.43 5.90
CA GLY A 187 14.28 5.54 6.86
C GLY A 187 15.79 5.64 6.86
N ASP A 188 16.40 6.27 5.86
CA ASP A 188 17.84 6.52 5.70
C ASP A 188 18.22 8.00 5.72
N TYR A 189 17.28 8.91 5.99
CA TYR A 189 17.53 10.36 6.04
C TYR A 189 18.69 10.69 7.01
N GLN A 190 19.71 11.42 6.52
CA GLN A 190 20.92 11.72 7.27
C GLN A 190 20.85 13.02 8.07
N GLY A 191 19.81 13.84 7.86
CA GLY A 191 19.55 15.06 8.61
C GLY A 191 18.85 14.81 9.95
N GLY A 192 18.33 15.86 10.56
CA GLY A 192 17.75 15.83 11.91
C GLY A 192 18.82 15.84 13.00
N SER A 193 18.40 15.70 14.26
CA SER A 193 19.30 15.65 15.40
C SER A 193 20.05 14.30 15.47
N ALA A 194 21.18 14.27 16.18
CA ALA A 194 21.88 13.01 16.45
C ALA A 194 21.00 12.03 17.24
N GLU A 195 20.16 12.56 18.14
CA GLU A 195 19.24 11.76 18.96
C GLU A 195 18.12 11.14 18.12
N SER A 196 17.49 11.92 17.23
CA SER A 196 16.43 11.38 16.35
C SER A 196 16.95 10.26 15.42
N ARG A 197 18.16 10.41 14.89
CA ARG A 197 18.79 9.36 14.08
C ARG A 197 19.10 8.10 14.89
N LYS A 198 19.61 8.27 16.13
CA LYS A 198 19.85 7.15 17.05
C LYS A 198 18.57 6.42 17.42
N ASN A 199 17.50 7.15 17.76
CA ASN A 199 16.21 6.57 18.13
C ASN A 199 15.60 5.79 16.96
N ARG A 200 15.63 6.36 15.76
CA ARG A 200 15.21 5.65 14.53
C ARG A 200 16.01 4.37 14.31
N GLN A 201 17.32 4.39 14.54
CA GLN A 201 18.17 3.21 14.39
C GLN A 201 17.82 2.14 15.43
N VAL A 202 17.62 2.53 16.69
CA VAL A 202 17.18 1.62 17.76
C VAL A 202 15.85 0.94 17.38
N LEU A 203 14.89 1.72 16.90
CA LEU A 203 13.60 1.18 16.44
C LEU A 203 13.80 0.16 15.31
N LYS A 204 14.54 0.55 14.27
CA LYS A 204 14.82 -0.28 13.11
C LYS A 204 15.49 -1.61 13.49
N ASP A 205 16.48 -1.58 14.37
CA ASP A 205 17.21 -2.77 14.80
C ASP A 205 16.33 -3.69 15.66
N ALA A 206 15.54 -3.12 16.58
CA ALA A 206 14.59 -3.89 17.38
C ALA A 206 13.55 -4.60 16.51
N MET A 207 12.96 -3.90 15.55
CA MET A 207 11.99 -4.46 14.61
C MET A 207 12.62 -5.54 13.72
N LYS A 208 13.78 -5.26 13.12
CA LYS A 208 14.51 -6.20 12.25
C LYS A 208 14.85 -7.50 12.96
N LYS A 209 15.26 -7.45 14.23
CA LYS A 209 15.61 -8.62 15.04
C LYS A 209 14.48 -9.65 15.10
N HIS A 210 13.24 -9.21 15.02
CA HIS A 210 12.05 -10.05 15.12
C HIS A 210 11.30 -10.21 13.79
N GLY A 211 11.98 -10.02 12.64
CA GLY A 211 11.45 -10.34 11.31
C GLY A 211 10.52 -9.27 10.76
N PHE A 212 10.77 -8.00 11.08
CA PHE A 212 10.13 -6.87 10.43
C PHE A 212 11.12 -6.14 9.52
N ILE A 213 10.61 -5.62 8.40
CA ILE A 213 11.38 -4.90 7.39
C ILE A 213 10.79 -3.50 7.24
N GLY A 214 11.58 -2.46 7.53
CA GLY A 214 11.20 -1.07 7.28
C GLY A 214 11.22 -0.74 5.79
N ILE A 215 10.39 0.21 5.37
CA ILE A 215 10.44 0.77 4.02
C ILE A 215 11.34 2.00 3.96
N THR A 216 11.75 2.40 2.75
CA THR A 216 12.68 3.52 2.59
C THR A 216 12.03 4.88 2.79
N THR A 217 10.75 5.02 2.47
CA THR A 217 10.03 6.30 2.45
C THR A 217 9.47 6.75 3.79
N GLU A 218 9.38 5.82 4.77
CA GLU A 218 8.70 6.08 6.05
C GLU A 218 9.46 5.41 7.20
N TRP A 219 9.96 6.20 8.16
CA TRP A 219 10.73 5.67 9.29
C TRP A 219 9.88 4.87 10.28
N TRP A 220 8.56 5.10 10.31
CA TRP A 220 7.61 4.47 11.23
C TRP A 220 7.05 3.15 10.73
N HIS A 221 7.10 2.90 9.39
CA HIS A 221 6.44 1.76 8.76
C HIS A 221 7.31 0.50 8.72
N PHE A 222 6.73 -0.62 9.15
CA PHE A 222 7.38 -1.92 9.13
C PHE A 222 6.44 -3.01 8.63
N ASP A 223 6.90 -3.75 7.63
CA ASP A 223 6.24 -4.96 7.11
C ASP A 223 6.76 -6.20 7.86
N SER A 224 5.90 -7.17 8.16
CA SER A 224 6.38 -8.51 8.50
C SER A 224 7.05 -9.14 7.27
N GLU A 225 8.20 -9.78 7.45
CA GLU A 225 8.97 -10.40 6.35
C GLU A 225 8.17 -11.45 5.56
N ASP A 226 7.15 -12.04 6.16
CA ASP A 226 6.28 -13.07 5.58
C ASP A 226 4.89 -12.54 5.18
N TRP A 227 4.74 -11.23 4.97
CA TRP A 227 3.48 -10.57 4.63
C TRP A 227 2.78 -11.18 3.39
N GLN A 228 3.52 -11.77 2.45
CA GLN A 228 2.98 -12.39 1.24
C GLN A 228 2.08 -13.59 1.54
N LYS A 229 2.25 -14.23 2.71
CA LYS A 229 1.42 -15.37 3.14
C LYS A 229 -0.03 -14.98 3.48
N PHE A 230 -0.30 -13.68 3.62
CA PHE A 230 -1.59 -13.18 4.09
C PHE A 230 -2.37 -12.51 2.95
N ALA A 231 -3.62 -12.94 2.78
CA ALA A 231 -4.54 -12.29 1.86
C ALA A 231 -4.95 -10.89 2.35
N ILE A 232 -5.32 -10.02 1.41
CA ILE A 232 -6.00 -8.76 1.69
C ILE A 232 -7.35 -9.07 2.33
N LEU A 233 -7.74 -8.28 3.34
CA LEU A 233 -9.00 -8.40 4.05
C LEU A 233 -9.74 -7.07 4.07
N ASP A 234 -11.06 -7.16 4.15
CA ASP A 234 -11.94 -6.02 4.40
C ASP A 234 -12.85 -6.28 5.61
N ILE A 235 -12.26 -6.77 6.69
CA ILE A 235 -12.95 -7.13 7.93
C ILE A 235 -13.06 -5.88 8.81
N SER A 236 -14.24 -5.61 9.35
CA SER A 236 -14.44 -4.49 10.28
C SER A 236 -13.60 -4.66 11.56
N LEU A 237 -12.91 -3.59 11.99
CA LEU A 237 -12.17 -3.58 13.26
C LEU A 237 -13.06 -3.90 14.47
N GLY A 238 -14.37 -3.60 14.38
CA GLY A 238 -15.34 -3.87 15.45
C GLY A 238 -15.66 -5.34 15.65
N THR A 239 -15.44 -6.19 14.61
CA THR A 239 -15.74 -7.63 14.66
C THR A 239 -14.55 -8.48 15.09
N ILE A 240 -13.36 -7.89 15.19
CA ILE A 240 -12.14 -8.57 15.64
C ILE A 240 -12.18 -8.69 17.17
N PRO A 241 -11.98 -9.91 17.72
CA PRO A 241 -12.03 -10.13 19.16
C PRO A 241 -10.91 -9.42 19.93
#